data_d33317c4618d0abeb14149b37a92065e
#
_entry.id   d33317c4618d0abeb14149b37a92065e
#
_cell.length_a   1.000
_cell.length_b   1.000
_cell.length_c   1.000
_cell.angle_alpha   90.00
_cell.angle_beta   90.00
_cell.angle_gamma   90.00
#
_symmetry.space_group_name_H-M   'P 1'
#
loop_
_entity.id
_entity.type
_entity.pdbx_description
1 polymer ?
#
loop_
_entity_poly.entity_id
_entity_poly.type
_entity_poly.pdbx_seq_one_letter_code
_entity_poly.pdbx_strand_id
1 'polypeptide(L)'
;GLGDVYKRQSLSASSVTIRRTGATLKLASTSGSLTQHGRTFALSIQLTELAGHEKSHKSGLTMGHFPLTLPLPEGYDSKRDVYPAHDHDTYRWGMVVDLDRCIGCNACAAACYAENNIGIVGVKRVLEGREMAWMSVERYHSERAMEKVTFLPMMCQHCDNAPCEAVCPVYAPHHSKEGLNNQIYNRCIGTRYCVQNCPYKVRRFNWYTWKWPEPMNLQLNPDVTVRSKGVMEKCSFCIQRIKSARNVAMNENRTIRDGEVVPACVQTCPTEALVFGNLMDKNSRVRRLVDDPRAYQALGYLNTKPAVIYLKKVVHTL
;
A
#
# COMPACT_ATOMS: atom_id res chain seq x y z
N GLY A 1 -18.98 -26.17 -31.02
CA GLY A 1 -17.65 -26.16 -30.43
C GLY A 1 -17.14 -24.75 -30.13
N LEU A 2 -16.32 -24.62 -29.12
CA LEU A 2 -15.73 -23.33 -28.68
C LEU A 2 -14.98 -22.57 -29.81
N GLY A 3 -14.53 -23.23 -30.86
CA GLY A 3 -13.86 -22.63 -32.00
C GLY A 3 -14.68 -21.66 -32.86
N ASP A 4 -16.01 -21.77 -32.81
CA ASP A 4 -16.89 -20.90 -33.59
C ASP A 4 -17.17 -19.55 -32.95
N VAL A 5 -17.06 -19.47 -31.62
CA VAL A 5 -17.26 -18.22 -30.88
C VAL A 5 -16.12 -17.25 -31.15
N TYR A 6 -14.88 -17.73 -31.19
CA TYR A 6 -13.71 -16.90 -31.47
C TYR A 6 -13.64 -16.40 -32.93
N LYS A 7 -14.15 -17.18 -33.87
CA LYS A 7 -14.15 -16.80 -35.31
C LYS A 7 -15.14 -15.67 -35.63
N ARG A 8 -16.11 -15.41 -34.74
CA ARG A 8 -17.14 -14.36 -34.94
C ARG A 8 -16.86 -13.08 -34.17
N GLN A 9 -15.83 -13.02 -33.35
CA GLN A 9 -15.44 -11.82 -32.65
C GLN A 9 -14.55 -10.95 -33.53
N SER A 10 -15.08 -9.78 -33.92
CA SER A 10 -14.26 -8.75 -34.55
C SER A 10 -13.35 -8.15 -33.48
N LEU A 11 -12.03 -8.27 -33.67
CA LEU A 11 -11.02 -7.66 -32.79
C LEU A 11 -10.92 -6.14 -32.98
N SER A 12 -11.50 -5.63 -34.07
CA SER A 12 -11.55 -4.20 -34.35
C SER A 12 -12.83 -3.87 -35.11
N ALA A 13 -13.37 -2.71 -34.89
CA ALA A 13 -14.48 -2.14 -35.66
C ALA A 13 -14.04 -0.80 -36.28
N SER A 14 -14.31 -0.62 -37.58
CA SER A 14 -14.03 0.62 -38.30
C SER A 14 -15.01 1.74 -37.95
N SER A 15 -16.23 1.39 -37.50
CA SER A 15 -17.24 2.34 -37.05
C SER A 15 -18.12 1.74 -35.98
N VAL A 16 -18.51 2.52 -34.99
CA VAL A 16 -19.45 2.16 -33.92
C VAL A 16 -20.48 3.29 -33.74
N THR A 17 -21.71 2.91 -33.47
CA THR A 17 -22.76 3.88 -33.10
C THR A 17 -22.99 3.83 -31.62
N ILE A 18 -22.84 4.94 -30.93
CA ILE A 18 -23.10 5.09 -29.51
C ILE A 18 -24.42 5.84 -29.31
N ARG A 19 -25.35 5.21 -28.58
CA ARG A 19 -26.64 5.79 -28.22
C ARG A 19 -26.80 5.88 -26.71
N ARG A 20 -27.18 7.05 -26.20
CA ARG A 20 -27.56 7.17 -24.78
C ARG A 20 -28.86 6.39 -24.56
N THR A 21 -28.83 5.51 -23.55
CA THR A 21 -30.02 4.72 -23.15
C THR A 21 -30.90 5.44 -22.13
N GLY A 22 -30.39 6.50 -21.49
CA GLY A 22 -31.04 7.16 -20.35
C GLY A 22 -30.85 6.43 -19.01
N ALA A 23 -30.35 5.18 -19.03
CA ALA A 23 -30.08 4.44 -17.81
C ALA A 23 -28.83 5.00 -17.11
N THR A 24 -28.86 5.08 -15.79
CA THR A 24 -27.74 5.47 -14.94
C THR A 24 -27.37 4.33 -14.01
N LEU A 25 -26.06 4.12 -13.80
CA LEU A 25 -25.54 3.13 -12.90
C LEU A 25 -24.51 3.79 -11.97
N LYS A 26 -24.67 3.57 -10.66
CA LYS A 26 -23.67 4.00 -9.68
C LYS A 26 -22.47 3.06 -9.73
N LEU A 27 -21.30 3.60 -10.03
CA LEU A 27 -20.05 2.83 -10.06
C LEU A 27 -19.51 2.61 -8.65
N ALA A 28 -19.14 1.38 -8.35
CA ALA A 28 -18.43 1.05 -7.13
C ALA A 28 -16.95 1.42 -7.28
N SER A 29 -16.40 2.11 -6.29
CA SER A 29 -14.99 2.46 -6.23
C SER A 29 -14.46 2.23 -4.82
N THR A 30 -13.25 1.70 -4.72
CA THR A 30 -12.50 1.61 -3.47
C THR A 30 -11.65 2.85 -3.21
N SER A 31 -11.61 3.80 -4.15
CA SER A 31 -10.96 5.10 -3.99
C SER A 31 -11.80 6.02 -3.10
N GLY A 32 -11.16 6.74 -2.18
CA GLY A 32 -11.85 7.66 -1.28
C GLY A 32 -12.35 8.92 -1.98
N SER A 33 -11.44 9.75 -2.49
CA SER A 33 -11.76 11.03 -3.15
C SER A 33 -11.08 11.14 -4.50
N LEU A 34 -11.68 11.89 -5.43
CA LEU A 34 -11.08 12.20 -6.73
C LEU A 34 -10.04 13.33 -6.64
N THR A 35 -10.06 14.10 -5.58
CA THR A 35 -9.14 15.22 -5.34
C THR A 35 -8.43 15.06 -4.01
N GLN A 36 -7.25 15.66 -3.88
CA GLN A 36 -6.45 15.61 -2.66
C GLN A 36 -6.89 16.62 -1.59
N HIS A 37 -7.72 17.58 -1.94
CA HIS A 37 -8.17 18.67 -1.05
C HIS A 37 -6.98 19.37 -0.34
N GLY A 38 -5.92 19.68 -1.08
CA GLY A 38 -4.70 20.31 -0.55
C GLY A 38 -3.81 19.41 0.31
N ARG A 39 -4.14 18.11 0.48
CA ARG A 39 -3.32 17.16 1.23
C ARG A 39 -2.23 16.55 0.35
N THR A 40 -1.12 16.13 0.97
CA THR A 40 0.06 15.60 0.28
C THR A 40 -0.01 14.07 0.15
N PHE A 41 -0.91 13.55 -0.68
CA PHE A 41 -1.01 12.12 -0.97
C PHE A 41 -0.22 11.72 -2.20
N ALA A 42 -0.60 12.23 -3.36
CA ALA A 42 0.03 11.92 -4.64
C ALA A 42 0.72 13.18 -5.17
N LEU A 43 2.03 13.24 -5.03
CA LEU A 43 2.83 14.39 -5.44
C LEU A 43 3.42 14.18 -6.85
N SER A 44 3.58 15.29 -7.56
CA SER A 44 4.32 15.35 -8.82
C SER A 44 5.46 16.37 -8.71
N ILE A 45 6.42 16.25 -9.62
CA ILE A 45 7.56 17.15 -9.75
C ILE A 45 7.78 17.46 -11.23
N GLN A 46 8.11 18.70 -11.55
CA GLN A 46 8.49 19.07 -12.91
C GLN A 46 9.87 18.49 -13.25
N LEU A 47 10.06 18.05 -14.49
CA LEU A 47 11.36 17.52 -14.93
C LEU A 47 12.48 18.56 -14.74
N THR A 48 12.17 19.83 -14.99
CA THR A 48 13.12 20.96 -14.81
C THR A 48 13.53 21.17 -13.36
N GLU A 49 12.62 20.95 -12.41
CA GLU A 49 12.90 21.02 -10.98
C GLU A 49 13.75 19.84 -10.54
N LEU A 50 13.49 18.64 -11.08
CA LEU A 50 14.24 17.44 -10.75
C LEU A 50 15.73 17.58 -11.08
N ALA A 51 16.07 18.17 -12.24
CA ALA A 51 17.45 18.42 -12.64
C ALA A 51 18.20 19.38 -11.69
N GLY A 52 17.48 20.25 -10.97
CA GLY A 52 18.03 21.15 -9.95
C GLY A 52 18.23 20.49 -8.57
N HIS A 53 17.45 19.45 -8.27
CA HIS A 53 17.46 18.78 -6.96
C HIS A 53 18.65 17.84 -6.73
N GLU A 54 19.33 17.37 -7.77
CA GLU A 54 20.50 16.49 -7.63
C GLU A 54 21.64 17.10 -6.77
N LYS A 55 21.61 18.41 -6.54
CA LYS A 55 22.67 19.14 -5.82
C LYS A 55 22.35 19.44 -4.34
N SER A 56 21.11 19.27 -3.86
CA SER A 56 20.71 19.79 -2.54
C SER A 56 20.44 18.73 -1.45
N HIS A 57 20.45 17.45 -1.77
CA HIS A 57 20.11 16.39 -0.81
C HIS A 57 21.25 15.89 0.09
N LYS A 58 22.11 16.79 0.57
CA LYS A 58 23.18 16.46 1.55
C LYS A 58 22.89 16.91 2.99
N SER A 59 21.67 17.13 3.38
CA SER A 59 21.36 17.39 4.79
C SER A 59 20.67 16.21 5.43
N GLY A 60 21.44 15.22 5.85
CA GLY A 60 20.95 14.12 6.67
C GLY A 60 20.61 14.60 8.07
N LEU A 61 19.35 14.69 8.42
CA LEU A 61 18.92 14.53 9.80
C LEU A 61 18.87 13.02 10.07
N THR A 62 19.96 12.50 10.60
CA THR A 62 20.01 11.20 11.23
C THR A 62 19.21 11.28 12.52
N MET A 63 17.91 11.11 12.45
CA MET A 63 17.15 10.60 13.58
C MET A 63 17.59 9.15 13.72
N GLY A 64 18.31 8.84 14.81
CA GLY A 64 18.95 7.55 15.00
C GLY A 64 18.06 6.42 14.54
N HIS A 65 18.50 5.68 13.53
CA HIS A 65 17.99 4.45 12.95
C HIS A 65 17.22 4.52 11.63
N PHE A 66 16.61 5.63 11.21
CA PHE A 66 16.01 5.73 9.88
C PHE A 66 16.31 7.08 9.24
N PRO A 67 17.22 7.14 8.25
CA PRO A 67 17.54 8.38 7.54
C PRO A 67 16.42 8.70 6.55
N LEU A 68 15.32 9.25 7.02
CA LEU A 68 14.35 9.93 6.20
C LEU A 68 14.64 11.43 6.27
N THR A 69 15.23 11.94 5.22
CA THR A 69 15.40 13.37 4.96
C THR A 69 14.07 13.99 4.53
N LEU A 70 13.05 13.86 5.38
CA LEU A 70 11.82 14.58 5.16
C LEU A 70 11.83 15.83 6.02
N PRO A 71 11.34 16.95 5.49
CA PRO A 71 11.15 18.12 6.31
C PRO A 71 10.17 17.75 7.43
N LEU A 72 10.68 17.70 8.64
CA LEU A 72 9.83 17.62 9.83
C LEU A 72 9.01 18.91 9.92
N PRO A 73 7.80 18.87 10.49
CA PRO A 73 7.03 20.08 10.72
C PRO A 73 7.86 21.15 11.43
N GLU A 74 7.67 22.40 11.06
CA GLU A 74 8.36 23.51 11.70
C GLU A 74 8.10 23.47 13.22
N GLY A 75 9.17 23.58 14.02
CA GLY A 75 9.11 23.48 15.48
C GLY A 75 8.98 22.04 16.03
N TYR A 76 9.12 21.01 15.20
CA TYR A 76 9.13 19.63 15.68
C TYR A 76 10.35 19.37 16.58
N ASP A 77 10.07 18.82 17.76
CA ASP A 77 11.07 18.38 18.72
C ASP A 77 10.87 16.89 19.00
N SER A 78 11.86 16.08 18.62
CA SER A 78 11.81 14.63 18.84
C SER A 78 11.70 14.22 20.32
N LYS A 79 12.13 15.08 21.24
CA LYS A 79 12.01 14.86 22.70
C LYS A 79 10.58 14.99 23.19
N ARG A 80 9.71 15.62 22.41
CA ARG A 80 8.27 15.77 22.69
C ARG A 80 7.39 14.78 21.95
N ASP A 81 8.01 13.83 21.24
CA ASP A 81 7.25 12.77 20.56
C ASP A 81 6.52 11.92 21.60
N VAL A 82 5.21 11.75 21.42
CA VAL A 82 4.37 10.94 22.32
C VAL A 82 4.53 9.44 22.10
N TYR A 83 5.20 9.05 21.03
CA TYR A 83 5.48 7.67 20.70
C TYR A 83 6.90 7.30 21.13
N PRO A 84 7.09 6.11 21.75
CA PRO A 84 8.44 5.64 22.04
C PRO A 84 9.22 5.42 20.75
N ALA A 85 10.52 5.62 20.80
CA ALA A 85 11.39 5.26 19.69
C ALA A 85 11.33 3.75 19.44
N HIS A 86 11.26 3.37 18.17
CA HIS A 86 11.35 1.99 17.74
C HIS A 86 12.75 1.74 17.17
N ASP A 87 13.52 0.89 17.84
CA ASP A 87 14.83 0.47 17.37
C ASP A 87 14.68 -0.76 16.46
N HIS A 88 15.27 -0.67 15.28
CA HIS A 88 15.27 -1.72 14.28
C HIS A 88 16.70 -2.22 14.07
N ASP A 89 17.09 -3.29 14.74
CA ASP A 89 18.48 -3.76 14.75
C ASP A 89 18.89 -4.39 13.41
N THR A 90 18.07 -5.30 12.89
CA THR A 90 18.43 -6.11 11.72
C THR A 90 17.53 -5.83 10.52
N TYR A 91 16.22 -5.73 10.75
CA TYR A 91 15.23 -5.55 9.69
C TYR A 91 14.31 -4.38 10.00
N ARG A 92 14.07 -3.57 9.00
CA ARG A 92 12.95 -2.63 8.90
C ARG A 92 12.33 -2.82 7.53
N TRP A 93 11.28 -3.61 7.47
CA TRP A 93 10.61 -3.88 6.21
C TRP A 93 9.90 -2.63 5.69
N GLY A 94 10.14 -2.33 4.42
CA GLY A 94 9.54 -1.18 3.77
C GLY A 94 9.29 -1.40 2.29
N MET A 95 8.54 -0.47 1.72
CA MET A 95 8.16 -0.49 0.31
C MET A 95 8.36 0.88 -0.31
N VAL A 96 8.90 0.93 -1.50
CA VAL A 96 8.89 2.12 -2.36
C VAL A 96 7.85 1.94 -3.45
N VAL A 97 7.08 2.99 -3.71
CA VAL A 97 6.04 3.06 -4.75
C VAL A 97 6.39 4.19 -5.71
N ASP A 98 6.78 3.86 -6.93
CA ASP A 98 7.09 4.85 -7.97
C ASP A 98 5.80 5.25 -8.72
N LEU A 99 5.35 6.48 -8.49
CA LEU A 99 4.12 6.99 -9.12
C LEU A 99 4.29 7.30 -10.61
N ASP A 100 5.53 7.45 -11.06
CA ASP A 100 5.81 7.67 -12.48
C ASP A 100 5.68 6.37 -13.27
N ARG A 101 6.07 5.25 -12.67
CA ARG A 101 5.95 3.90 -13.25
C ARG A 101 4.55 3.29 -13.09
N CYS A 102 3.74 3.77 -12.16
CA CYS A 102 2.43 3.20 -11.87
C CYS A 102 1.40 3.60 -12.95
N ILE A 103 0.86 2.60 -13.65
CA ILE A 103 -0.16 2.77 -14.69
C ILE A 103 -1.60 2.54 -14.20
N GLY A 104 -1.79 2.28 -12.91
CA GLY A 104 -3.12 2.11 -12.32
C GLY A 104 -3.86 0.81 -12.71
N CYS A 105 -3.17 -0.23 -13.15
CA CYS A 105 -3.77 -1.46 -13.68
C CYS A 105 -4.49 -2.34 -12.64
N ASN A 106 -4.34 -2.08 -11.34
CA ASN A 106 -4.92 -2.85 -10.22
C ASN A 106 -4.43 -4.33 -10.09
N ALA A 107 -3.45 -4.79 -10.86
CA ALA A 107 -2.91 -6.14 -10.73
C ALA A 107 -2.41 -6.44 -9.31
N CYS A 108 -1.79 -5.46 -8.66
CA CYS A 108 -1.32 -5.54 -7.27
C CYS A 108 -2.47 -5.76 -6.27
N ALA A 109 -3.62 -5.10 -6.46
CA ALA A 109 -4.79 -5.30 -5.61
C ALA A 109 -5.38 -6.70 -5.81
N ALA A 110 -5.51 -7.17 -7.04
CA ALA A 110 -5.98 -8.53 -7.36
C ALA A 110 -5.08 -9.59 -6.73
N ALA A 111 -3.76 -9.45 -6.87
CA ALA A 111 -2.79 -10.36 -6.25
C ALA A 111 -2.88 -10.36 -4.72
N CYS A 112 -3.14 -9.19 -4.10
CA CYS A 112 -3.32 -9.08 -2.66
C CYS A 112 -4.55 -9.86 -2.19
N TYR A 113 -5.67 -9.79 -2.93
CA TYR A 113 -6.87 -10.57 -2.64
C TYR A 113 -6.61 -12.07 -2.67
N ALA A 114 -5.95 -12.56 -3.72
CA ALA A 114 -5.64 -13.98 -3.89
C ALA A 114 -4.67 -14.49 -2.83
N GLU A 115 -3.56 -13.80 -2.63
CA GLU A 115 -2.50 -14.20 -1.69
C GLU A 115 -2.98 -14.24 -0.24
N ASN A 116 -3.81 -13.28 0.17
CA ASN A 116 -4.17 -13.08 1.57
C ASN A 116 -5.57 -13.60 1.92
N ASN A 117 -6.19 -14.44 1.09
CA ASN A 117 -7.53 -14.98 1.31
C ASN A 117 -8.54 -13.88 1.70
N ILE A 118 -8.50 -12.74 1.01
CA ILE A 118 -9.42 -11.64 1.29
C ILE A 118 -10.78 -11.94 0.66
N GLY A 119 -11.83 -11.83 1.44
CA GLY A 119 -13.19 -12.08 0.96
C GLY A 119 -13.69 -11.01 -0.01
N ILE A 120 -14.36 -11.41 -1.08
CA ILE A 120 -14.94 -10.54 -2.10
C ILE A 120 -16.38 -10.20 -1.73
N VAL A 121 -16.66 -8.93 -1.47
CA VAL A 121 -17.99 -8.46 -1.00
C VAL A 121 -18.96 -8.10 -2.13
N GLY A 122 -18.47 -7.86 -3.33
CA GLY A 122 -19.28 -7.45 -4.48
C GLY A 122 -19.67 -5.96 -4.48
N VAL A 123 -20.21 -5.52 -5.62
CA VAL A 123 -20.53 -4.10 -5.90
C VAL A 123 -21.43 -3.49 -4.83
N LYS A 124 -22.53 -4.16 -4.47
CA LYS A 124 -23.49 -3.65 -3.49
C LYS A 124 -22.84 -3.29 -2.16
N ARG A 125 -21.98 -4.17 -1.65
CA ARG A 125 -21.32 -3.95 -0.35
C ARG A 125 -20.23 -2.89 -0.41
N VAL A 126 -19.54 -2.77 -1.53
CA VAL A 126 -18.60 -1.65 -1.74
C VAL A 126 -19.35 -0.31 -1.73
N LEU A 127 -20.52 -0.22 -2.37
CA LEU A 127 -21.35 0.99 -2.34
C LEU A 127 -21.90 1.32 -0.94
N GLU A 128 -22.01 0.31 -0.06
CA GLU A 128 -22.37 0.45 1.36
C GLU A 128 -21.14 0.80 2.25
N GLY A 129 -19.95 1.00 1.67
CA GLY A 129 -18.72 1.27 2.43
C GLY A 129 -18.14 0.06 3.17
N ARG A 130 -18.48 -1.16 2.75
CA ARG A 130 -18.03 -2.42 3.37
C ARG A 130 -16.99 -3.16 2.55
N GLU A 131 -16.18 -2.44 1.83
CA GLU A 131 -15.08 -2.99 1.04
C GLU A 131 -14.03 -3.70 1.91
N MET A 132 -13.39 -4.73 1.34
CA MET A 132 -12.36 -5.53 2.04
C MET A 132 -10.97 -5.39 1.41
N ALA A 133 -10.77 -4.51 0.45
CA ALA A 133 -9.49 -4.29 -0.19
C ALA A 133 -8.43 -3.84 0.83
N TRP A 134 -7.38 -4.66 1.06
CA TRP A 134 -6.24 -4.26 1.88
C TRP A 134 -5.32 -3.28 1.18
N MET A 135 -5.41 -3.24 -0.13
CA MET A 135 -4.71 -2.34 -1.02
C MET A 135 -5.69 -1.82 -2.06
N SER A 136 -5.71 -0.52 -2.28
CA SER A 136 -6.45 0.14 -3.34
C SER A 136 -5.51 0.95 -4.22
N VAL A 137 -5.88 1.16 -5.48
CA VAL A 137 -5.21 2.12 -6.35
C VAL A 137 -6.12 3.34 -6.48
N GLU A 138 -5.79 4.38 -5.74
CA GLU A 138 -6.53 5.63 -5.74
C GLU A 138 -6.20 6.44 -6.98
N ARG A 139 -7.13 7.29 -7.42
CA ARG A 139 -7.01 8.13 -8.61
C ARG A 139 -7.23 9.56 -8.22
N TYR A 140 -6.20 10.37 -8.34
CA TYR A 140 -6.26 11.79 -8.06
C TYR A 140 -6.15 12.58 -9.35
N HIS A 141 -7.20 13.36 -9.64
CA HIS A 141 -7.20 14.28 -10.75
C HIS A 141 -6.41 15.54 -10.41
N SER A 142 -5.70 16.07 -11.40
CA SER A 142 -5.06 17.37 -11.26
C SER A 142 -6.14 18.45 -11.14
N GLU A 143 -5.99 19.37 -10.20
CA GLU A 143 -6.91 20.51 -10.06
C GLU A 143 -6.89 21.45 -11.27
N ARG A 144 -5.77 21.46 -12.03
CA ARG A 144 -5.58 22.31 -13.21
C ARG A 144 -5.95 21.63 -14.54
N ALA A 145 -5.99 20.32 -14.56
CA ALA A 145 -6.23 19.52 -15.77
C ALA A 145 -6.89 18.20 -15.36
N MET A 146 -8.23 18.16 -15.43
CA MET A 146 -9.03 17.00 -15.00
C MET A 146 -8.70 15.72 -15.78
N GLU A 147 -8.16 15.83 -16.99
CA GLU A 147 -7.70 14.70 -17.80
C GLU A 147 -6.38 14.08 -17.29
N LYS A 148 -5.62 14.81 -16.48
CA LYS A 148 -4.36 14.30 -15.89
C LYS A 148 -4.64 13.60 -14.59
N VAL A 149 -4.36 12.30 -14.55
CA VAL A 149 -4.59 11.42 -13.38
C VAL A 149 -3.27 10.92 -12.84
N THR A 150 -3.12 10.97 -11.51
CA THR A 150 -2.05 10.27 -10.80
C THR A 150 -2.65 9.08 -10.06
N PHE A 151 -2.12 7.89 -10.33
CA PHE A 151 -2.48 6.67 -9.62
C PHE A 151 -1.63 6.52 -8.37
N LEU A 152 -2.29 6.23 -7.25
CA LEU A 152 -1.64 6.06 -5.96
C LEU A 152 -2.01 4.70 -5.36
N PRO A 153 -1.16 3.68 -5.48
CA PRO A 153 -1.33 2.45 -4.71
C PRO A 153 -1.25 2.76 -3.21
N MET A 154 -2.36 2.53 -2.49
CA MET A 154 -2.47 2.82 -1.07
C MET A 154 -2.72 1.54 -0.27
N MET A 155 -1.87 1.28 0.71
CA MET A 155 -1.94 0.15 1.64
C MET A 155 -1.57 0.60 3.05
N CYS A 156 -1.57 -0.33 4.00
CA CYS A 156 -1.04 -0.03 5.34
C CYS A 156 0.39 0.49 5.23
N GLN A 157 0.63 1.63 5.85
CA GLN A 157 1.92 2.31 5.80
C GLN A 157 2.95 1.74 6.80
N HIS A 158 2.55 0.78 7.65
CA HIS A 158 3.38 0.21 8.70
C HIS A 158 4.15 1.29 9.48
N CYS A 159 3.39 2.28 9.97
CA CYS A 159 3.92 3.44 10.67
C CYS A 159 4.62 3.05 11.97
N ASP A 160 5.79 3.61 12.27
CA ASP A 160 6.42 3.46 13.59
C ASP A 160 5.62 4.22 14.64
N ASN A 161 5.24 5.47 14.37
CA ASN A 161 4.29 6.21 15.19
C ASN A 161 2.86 5.85 14.76
N ALA A 162 2.40 4.66 15.11
CA ALA A 162 1.14 4.11 14.60
C ALA A 162 -0.09 4.60 15.36
N PRO A 163 -0.88 5.55 14.82
CA PRO A 163 -2.06 6.08 15.51
C PRO A 163 -3.14 5.02 15.79
N CYS A 164 -3.10 3.91 15.03
CA CYS A 164 -4.03 2.79 15.22
C CYS A 164 -3.70 1.92 16.43
N GLU A 165 -2.45 1.93 16.92
CA GLU A 165 -2.03 1.15 18.09
C GLU A 165 -2.48 1.83 19.39
N ALA A 166 -2.25 3.14 19.50
CA ALA A 166 -2.55 3.91 20.69
C ALA A 166 -4.03 3.89 21.10
N VAL A 167 -4.94 3.73 20.14
CA VAL A 167 -6.39 3.77 20.40
C VAL A 167 -7.03 2.38 20.54
N CYS A 168 -6.26 1.31 20.46
CA CYS A 168 -6.80 -0.04 20.57
C CYS A 168 -6.86 -0.49 22.02
N PRO A 169 -8.06 -0.77 22.58
CA PRO A 169 -8.17 -1.15 24.00
C PRO A 169 -7.57 -2.50 24.35
N VAL A 170 -7.27 -3.33 23.32
CA VAL A 170 -6.77 -4.70 23.49
C VAL A 170 -5.42 -4.94 22.80
N TYR A 171 -4.75 -3.90 22.32
CA TYR A 171 -3.49 -3.98 21.60
C TYR A 171 -3.49 -5.02 20.46
N ALA A 172 -4.59 -5.09 19.70
CA ALA A 172 -4.67 -5.96 18.54
C ALA A 172 -3.76 -5.49 17.37
N PRO A 173 -3.67 -4.18 17.04
CA PRO A 173 -2.53 -3.66 16.26
C PRO A 173 -1.30 -3.64 17.14
N HIS A 174 -0.20 -4.19 16.65
CA HIS A 174 1.03 -4.35 17.44
C HIS A 174 2.28 -4.27 16.56
N HIS A 175 3.26 -3.50 17.01
CA HIS A 175 4.56 -3.39 16.35
C HIS A 175 5.43 -4.61 16.61
N SER A 176 6.06 -5.12 15.55
CA SER A 176 7.16 -6.08 15.66
C SER A 176 8.51 -5.37 15.70
N LYS A 177 9.55 -6.04 16.19
CA LYS A 177 10.93 -5.54 16.14
C LYS A 177 11.44 -5.25 14.72
N GLU A 178 10.78 -5.80 13.70
CA GLU A 178 11.09 -5.61 12.29
C GLU A 178 10.29 -4.48 11.63
N GLY A 179 9.61 -3.68 12.44
CA GLY A 179 8.83 -2.56 11.99
C GLY A 179 7.50 -2.91 11.32
N LEU A 180 7.00 -4.12 11.48
CA LEU A 180 5.68 -4.47 10.99
C LEU A 180 4.61 -4.08 12.01
N ASN A 181 3.68 -3.23 11.61
CA ASN A 181 2.45 -3.05 12.35
C ASN A 181 1.54 -4.25 12.07
N ASN A 182 1.54 -5.24 12.94
CA ASN A 182 0.74 -6.45 12.82
C ASN A 182 -0.70 -6.21 13.26
N GLN A 183 -1.62 -7.07 12.79
CA GLN A 183 -2.97 -7.16 13.32
C GLN A 183 -3.16 -8.55 13.92
N ILE A 184 -3.29 -8.61 15.24
CA ILE A 184 -3.50 -9.85 15.97
C ILE A 184 -5.01 -10.12 16.02
N TYR A 185 -5.49 -10.97 15.13
CA TYR A 185 -6.92 -11.21 14.92
C TYR A 185 -7.62 -11.73 16.18
N ASN A 186 -6.99 -12.64 16.91
CA ASN A 186 -7.56 -13.25 18.12
C ASN A 186 -7.71 -12.26 19.29
N ARG A 187 -7.02 -11.12 19.26
CA ARG A 187 -7.20 -10.04 20.24
C ARG A 187 -8.28 -9.05 19.82
N CYS A 188 -8.60 -8.99 18.54
CA CYS A 188 -9.47 -7.96 18.00
C CYS A 188 -10.93 -8.19 18.45
N ILE A 189 -11.49 -7.26 19.19
CA ILE A 189 -12.90 -7.24 19.64
C ILE A 189 -13.81 -6.35 18.77
N GLY A 190 -13.27 -5.79 17.68
CA GLY A 190 -14.07 -5.07 16.69
C GLY A 190 -14.54 -3.66 17.08
N THR A 191 -13.87 -2.97 17.99
CA THR A 191 -14.22 -1.58 18.36
C THR A 191 -14.10 -0.59 17.21
N ARG A 192 -13.28 -0.90 16.18
CA ARG A 192 -13.07 -0.10 14.96
C ARG A 192 -12.47 1.29 15.18
N TYR A 193 -12.08 1.66 16.38
CA TYR A 193 -11.46 2.96 16.61
C TYR A 193 -10.16 3.11 15.78
N CYS A 194 -9.40 2.04 15.60
CA CYS A 194 -8.17 2.04 14.80
C CYS A 194 -8.40 2.42 13.32
N VAL A 195 -9.57 2.14 12.71
CA VAL A 195 -9.87 2.58 11.35
C VAL A 195 -10.17 4.08 11.31
N GLN A 196 -10.85 4.59 12.32
CA GLN A 196 -11.14 6.02 12.41
C GLN A 196 -9.87 6.84 12.60
N ASN A 197 -8.95 6.35 13.44
CA ASN A 197 -7.70 7.03 13.76
C ASN A 197 -6.60 6.84 12.70
N CYS A 198 -6.77 5.93 11.74
CA CYS A 198 -5.84 5.77 10.63
C CYS A 198 -5.96 6.92 9.64
N PRO A 199 -4.93 7.78 9.45
CA PRO A 199 -5.02 8.89 8.50
C PRO A 199 -5.07 8.43 7.04
N TYR A 200 -4.55 7.24 6.75
CA TYR A 200 -4.53 6.64 5.42
C TYR A 200 -5.79 5.85 5.07
N LYS A 201 -6.68 5.60 6.05
CA LYS A 201 -7.95 4.87 5.89
C LYS A 201 -7.80 3.48 5.21
N VAL A 202 -6.77 2.75 5.58
CA VAL A 202 -6.39 1.45 4.95
C VAL A 202 -6.67 0.24 5.82
N ARG A 203 -7.48 0.39 6.84
CA ARG A 203 -7.91 -0.71 7.70
C ARG A 203 -9.35 -1.08 7.34
N ARG A 204 -9.63 -2.39 7.25
CA ARG A 204 -10.94 -2.92 6.83
C ARG A 204 -11.56 -3.71 7.97
N PHE A 205 -12.84 -3.50 8.20
CA PHE A 205 -13.59 -4.31 9.17
C PHE A 205 -14.28 -5.45 8.46
N ASN A 206 -14.05 -6.67 8.91
CA ASN A 206 -14.68 -7.83 8.34
C ASN A 206 -16.10 -8.02 8.91
N TRP A 207 -17.10 -7.79 8.09
CA TRP A 207 -18.50 -7.91 8.43
C TRP A 207 -19.08 -9.31 8.23
N TYR A 208 -18.32 -10.21 7.57
CA TYR A 208 -18.84 -11.44 7.03
C TYR A 208 -18.07 -12.68 7.47
N THR A 209 -18.76 -13.81 7.56
CA THR A 209 -18.14 -15.13 7.64
C THR A 209 -18.04 -15.68 6.22
N TRP A 210 -16.82 -15.88 5.77
CA TRP A 210 -16.54 -16.35 4.43
C TRP A 210 -16.67 -17.87 4.35
N LYS A 211 -17.37 -18.33 3.29
CA LYS A 211 -17.48 -19.74 2.92
C LYS A 211 -17.21 -19.82 1.43
N TRP A 212 -16.33 -20.70 1.04
CA TRP A 212 -16.07 -21.02 -0.35
C TRP A 212 -16.73 -22.35 -0.65
N PRO A 213 -17.65 -22.44 -1.66
CA PRO A 213 -18.22 -23.71 -2.07
C PRO A 213 -17.13 -24.59 -2.70
N GLU A 214 -17.25 -25.89 -2.58
CA GLU A 214 -16.36 -26.82 -3.24
C GLU A 214 -16.54 -26.76 -4.77
N PRO A 215 -15.45 -26.81 -5.56
CA PRO A 215 -14.03 -26.97 -5.17
C PRO A 215 -13.29 -25.64 -4.96
N MET A 216 -13.97 -24.49 -4.87
CA MET A 216 -13.36 -23.17 -4.79
C MET A 216 -12.56 -22.93 -3.50
N ASN A 217 -12.81 -23.73 -2.46
CA ASN A 217 -11.99 -23.72 -1.25
C ASN A 217 -10.52 -24.12 -1.50
N LEU A 218 -10.25 -24.87 -2.58
CA LEU A 218 -8.89 -25.30 -2.95
C LEU A 218 -8.01 -24.15 -3.48
N GLN A 219 -8.60 -23.02 -3.87
CA GLN A 219 -7.83 -21.82 -4.30
C GLN A 219 -7.21 -21.04 -3.13
N LEU A 220 -7.63 -21.32 -1.89
CA LEU A 220 -7.17 -20.59 -0.73
C LEU A 220 -5.69 -20.88 -0.45
N ASN A 221 -4.95 -19.81 -0.11
CA ASN A 221 -3.58 -19.93 0.33
C ASN A 221 -3.54 -20.61 1.73
N PRO A 222 -2.95 -21.81 1.86
CA PRO A 222 -2.92 -22.53 3.13
C PRO A 222 -2.09 -21.83 4.21
N ASP A 223 -1.14 -20.98 3.84
CA ASP A 223 -0.28 -20.26 4.77
C ASP A 223 -0.95 -19.04 5.40
N VAL A 224 -2.17 -18.70 4.95
CA VAL A 224 -2.89 -17.51 5.40
C VAL A 224 -4.26 -17.88 5.96
N THR A 225 -4.48 -17.57 7.22
CA THR A 225 -5.76 -17.80 7.88
C THR A 225 -6.88 -16.99 7.24
N VAL A 226 -8.02 -17.62 6.99
CA VAL A 226 -9.28 -16.94 6.69
C VAL A 226 -9.83 -16.33 7.98
N ARG A 227 -10.06 -15.00 7.98
CA ARG A 227 -10.54 -14.31 9.18
C ARG A 227 -12.05 -14.40 9.32
N SER A 228 -12.52 -14.52 10.53
CA SER A 228 -13.93 -14.49 10.85
C SER A 228 -14.48 -13.05 10.86
N LYS A 229 -15.81 -12.92 10.84
CA LYS A 229 -16.47 -11.62 11.03
C LYS A 229 -16.11 -11.01 12.41
N GLY A 230 -16.07 -9.69 12.47
CA GLY A 230 -15.88 -8.95 13.72
C GLY A 230 -14.45 -8.50 13.98
N VAL A 231 -13.51 -8.79 13.09
CA VAL A 231 -12.10 -8.39 13.22
C VAL A 231 -11.72 -7.31 12.21
N MET A 232 -10.69 -6.56 12.54
CA MET A 232 -10.05 -5.63 11.61
C MET A 232 -8.99 -6.35 10.79
N GLU A 233 -8.94 -6.06 9.50
CA GLU A 233 -7.95 -6.56 8.56
C GLU A 233 -7.17 -5.42 7.91
N LYS A 234 -5.97 -5.69 7.45
CA LYS A 234 -5.11 -4.74 6.74
C LYS A 234 -3.93 -5.44 6.08
N CYS A 235 -3.22 -4.73 5.21
CA CYS A 235 -1.97 -5.20 4.63
C CYS A 235 -0.96 -5.61 5.72
N SER A 236 -0.36 -6.78 5.57
CA SER A 236 0.66 -7.36 6.44
C SER A 236 2.06 -7.39 5.81
N PHE A 237 2.26 -6.79 4.63
CA PHE A 237 3.41 -7.00 3.75
C PHE A 237 3.65 -8.48 3.41
N CYS A 238 2.57 -9.27 3.32
CA CYS A 238 2.63 -10.72 3.10
C CYS A 238 3.56 -11.39 4.13
N ILE A 239 3.27 -11.23 5.42
CA ILE A 239 4.10 -11.73 6.53
C ILE A 239 4.45 -13.21 6.41
N GLN A 240 3.59 -14.02 5.78
CA GLN A 240 3.83 -15.43 5.48
C GLN A 240 5.08 -15.60 4.61
N ARG A 241 5.28 -14.75 3.61
CA ARG A 241 6.46 -14.77 2.73
C ARG A 241 7.73 -14.33 3.46
N ILE A 242 7.61 -13.33 4.34
CA ILE A 242 8.72 -12.90 5.22
C ILE A 242 9.13 -14.06 6.14
N LYS A 243 8.16 -14.75 6.75
CA LYS A 243 8.42 -15.90 7.63
C LYS A 243 9.06 -17.06 6.86
N SER A 244 8.59 -17.34 5.65
CA SER A 244 9.17 -18.39 4.81
C SER A 244 10.63 -18.09 4.49
N ALA A 245 10.95 -16.89 4.01
CA ALA A 245 12.33 -16.48 3.74
C ALA A 245 13.21 -16.51 4.99
N ARG A 246 12.65 -16.14 6.16
CA ARG A 246 13.36 -16.23 7.43
C ARG A 246 13.72 -17.66 7.81
N ASN A 247 12.79 -18.59 7.65
CA ASN A 247 13.04 -20.00 7.97
C ASN A 247 14.20 -20.55 7.12
N VAL A 248 14.22 -20.21 5.82
CA VAL A 248 15.34 -20.57 4.92
C VAL A 248 16.64 -19.96 5.41
N ALA A 249 16.65 -18.65 5.66
CA ALA A 249 17.85 -17.94 6.11
C ALA A 249 18.38 -18.47 7.46
N MET A 250 17.50 -18.79 8.40
CA MET A 250 17.89 -19.40 9.69
C MET A 250 18.50 -20.79 9.50
N ASN A 251 17.97 -21.63 8.64
CA ASN A 251 18.52 -22.94 8.34
C ASN A 251 19.92 -22.85 7.72
N GLU A 252 20.17 -21.76 7.00
CA GLU A 252 21.48 -21.48 6.37
C GLU A 252 22.40 -20.61 7.27
N ASN A 253 22.03 -20.33 8.52
CA ASN A 253 22.77 -19.48 9.46
C ASN A 253 23.16 -18.11 8.89
N ARG A 254 22.25 -17.45 8.19
CA ARG A 254 22.45 -16.13 7.58
C ARG A 254 21.26 -15.20 7.79
N THR A 255 21.41 -13.96 7.38
CA THR A 255 20.30 -13.01 7.24
C THR A 255 19.59 -13.19 5.90
N ILE A 256 18.34 -12.70 5.82
CA ILE A 256 17.57 -12.65 4.56
C ILE A 256 18.27 -11.67 3.61
N ARG A 257 18.49 -12.08 2.37
CA ARG A 257 19.11 -11.26 1.32
C ARG A 257 18.06 -10.38 0.63
N ASP A 258 18.52 -9.28 0.02
CA ASP A 258 17.65 -8.44 -0.80
C ASP A 258 17.05 -9.25 -1.97
N GLY A 259 15.74 -9.08 -2.20
CA GLY A 259 15.01 -9.82 -3.23
C GLY A 259 14.48 -11.21 -2.81
N GLU A 260 14.85 -11.77 -1.66
CA GLU A 260 14.29 -13.05 -1.19
C GLU A 260 12.85 -12.94 -0.67
N VAL A 261 12.45 -11.76 -0.26
CA VAL A 261 11.05 -11.49 0.13
C VAL A 261 10.39 -10.63 -0.94
N VAL A 262 9.43 -11.21 -1.64
CA VAL A 262 8.68 -10.51 -2.68
C VAL A 262 7.19 -10.61 -2.35
N PRO A 263 6.55 -9.57 -1.79
CA PRO A 263 5.10 -9.53 -1.60
C PRO A 263 4.33 -9.75 -2.90
N ALA A 264 3.13 -10.31 -2.83
CA ALA A 264 2.34 -10.65 -4.01
C ALA A 264 2.07 -9.45 -4.92
N CYS A 265 1.82 -8.28 -4.33
CA CYS A 265 1.61 -7.03 -5.09
C CYS A 265 2.87 -6.57 -5.85
N VAL A 266 4.06 -6.81 -5.30
CA VAL A 266 5.34 -6.51 -5.95
C VAL A 266 5.57 -7.49 -7.10
N GLN A 267 5.39 -8.78 -6.83
CA GLN A 267 5.59 -9.86 -7.82
C GLN A 267 4.73 -9.66 -9.08
N THR A 268 3.51 -9.16 -8.90
CA THR A 268 2.53 -9.04 -9.99
C THR A 268 2.62 -7.70 -10.73
N CYS A 269 3.39 -6.73 -10.22
CA CYS A 269 3.45 -5.39 -10.80
C CYS A 269 4.14 -5.40 -12.17
N PRO A 270 3.43 -5.17 -13.29
CA PRO A 270 4.01 -5.31 -14.64
C PRO A 270 5.02 -4.20 -14.98
N THR A 271 4.95 -3.08 -14.27
CA THR A 271 5.85 -1.93 -14.50
C THR A 271 6.93 -1.81 -13.43
N GLU A 272 7.00 -2.77 -12.49
CA GLU A 272 7.91 -2.71 -11.34
C GLU A 272 7.83 -1.39 -10.56
N ALA A 273 6.63 -0.82 -10.47
CA ALA A 273 6.40 0.40 -9.71
C ALA A 273 6.49 0.19 -8.19
N LEU A 274 6.40 -1.06 -7.73
CA LEU A 274 6.48 -1.45 -6.33
C LEU A 274 7.81 -2.16 -6.06
N VAL A 275 8.58 -1.70 -5.09
CA VAL A 275 9.84 -2.31 -4.66
C VAL A 275 9.78 -2.53 -3.16
N PHE A 276 10.07 -3.74 -2.70
CA PHE A 276 10.03 -4.13 -1.29
C PHE A 276 11.39 -4.63 -0.83
N GLY A 277 11.73 -4.41 0.44
CA GLY A 277 12.97 -4.92 1.01
C GLY A 277 13.24 -4.42 2.42
N ASN A 278 14.46 -4.65 2.88
CA ASN A 278 14.94 -4.22 4.17
C ASN A 278 15.56 -2.82 4.09
N LEU A 279 14.94 -1.85 4.75
CA LEU A 279 15.43 -0.47 4.81
C LEU A 279 16.70 -0.30 5.64
N MET A 280 17.04 -1.26 6.51
CA MET A 280 18.29 -1.24 7.30
C MET A 280 19.49 -1.72 6.49
N ASP A 281 19.27 -2.47 5.41
CA ASP A 281 20.33 -2.88 4.50
C ASP A 281 20.64 -1.74 3.51
N LYS A 282 21.81 -1.11 3.68
CA LYS A 282 22.28 -0.01 2.82
C LYS A 282 22.43 -0.38 1.36
N ASN A 283 22.62 -1.67 1.08
CA ASN A 283 22.81 -2.19 -0.28
C ASN A 283 21.51 -2.65 -0.93
N SER A 284 20.40 -2.70 -0.20
CA SER A 284 19.12 -3.12 -0.72
C SER A 284 18.60 -2.16 -1.80
N ARG A 285 17.84 -2.71 -2.76
CA ARG A 285 17.20 -1.93 -3.81
C ARG A 285 16.23 -0.89 -3.23
N VAL A 286 15.44 -1.29 -2.22
CA VAL A 286 14.48 -0.39 -1.59
C VAL A 286 15.18 0.78 -0.89
N ARG A 287 16.30 0.52 -0.20
CA ARG A 287 17.04 1.56 0.53
C ARG A 287 17.64 2.61 -0.41
N ARG A 288 18.19 2.18 -1.54
CA ARG A 288 18.71 3.11 -2.56
C ARG A 288 17.64 4.03 -3.14
N LEU A 289 16.39 3.53 -3.29
CA LEU A 289 15.28 4.32 -3.80
C LEU A 289 14.74 5.33 -2.78
N VAL A 290 14.98 5.13 -1.48
CA VAL A 290 14.63 6.13 -0.46
C VAL A 290 15.47 7.39 -0.59
N ASP A 291 16.69 7.29 -1.11
CA ASP A 291 17.57 8.43 -1.36
C ASP A 291 17.31 9.12 -2.72
N ASP A 292 16.33 8.67 -3.51
CA ASP A 292 15.89 9.32 -4.75
C ASP A 292 15.33 10.73 -4.43
N PRO A 293 15.70 11.78 -5.18
CA PRO A 293 15.20 13.15 -4.96
C PRO A 293 13.67 13.28 -5.10
N ARG A 294 13.01 12.32 -5.72
CA ARG A 294 11.54 12.25 -5.80
C ARG A 294 10.89 11.66 -4.54
N ALA A 295 11.68 11.10 -3.60
CA ALA A 295 11.14 10.39 -2.46
C ALA A 295 10.37 11.31 -1.51
N TYR A 296 9.21 10.82 -1.02
CA TYR A 296 8.40 11.49 -0.02
C TYR A 296 7.54 10.50 0.76
N GLN A 297 7.01 10.94 1.89
CA GLN A 297 6.02 10.21 2.66
C GLN A 297 4.62 10.83 2.46
N ALA A 298 3.64 10.01 2.15
CA ALA A 298 2.26 10.47 2.12
C ALA A 298 1.86 11.01 3.51
N LEU A 299 1.30 12.22 3.57
CA LEU A 299 0.95 12.92 4.82
C LEU A 299 2.14 13.04 5.80
N GLY A 300 3.35 13.30 5.30
CA GLY A 300 4.58 13.35 6.10
C GLY A 300 4.50 14.30 7.30
N TYR A 301 3.72 15.39 7.20
CA TYR A 301 3.51 16.37 8.27
C TYR A 301 2.83 15.78 9.52
N LEU A 302 2.19 14.62 9.43
CA LEU A 302 1.59 13.93 10.59
C LEU A 302 2.63 13.15 11.42
N ASN A 303 3.86 13.06 10.97
CA ASN A 303 4.96 12.38 11.65
C ASN A 303 4.63 10.93 12.10
N THR A 304 3.89 10.21 11.28
CA THR A 304 3.56 8.80 11.55
C THR A 304 4.72 7.85 11.26
N LYS A 305 5.81 8.33 10.68
CA LYS A 305 7.02 7.57 10.30
C LYS A 305 6.67 6.30 9.49
N PRO A 306 6.02 6.45 8.32
CA PRO A 306 5.58 5.32 7.51
C PRO A 306 6.77 4.57 6.90
N ALA A 307 6.61 3.25 6.69
CA ALA A 307 7.56 2.40 5.99
C ALA A 307 7.29 2.32 4.48
N VAL A 308 6.23 2.95 4.00
CA VAL A 308 5.96 3.09 2.57
C VAL A 308 6.40 4.47 2.12
N ILE A 309 7.32 4.49 1.17
CA ILE A 309 7.88 5.70 0.58
C ILE A 309 7.37 5.81 -0.84
N TYR A 310 6.95 6.98 -1.23
CA TYR A 310 6.49 7.24 -2.59
C TYR A 310 7.53 8.05 -3.36
N LEU A 311 7.68 7.76 -4.65
CA LEU A 311 8.43 8.60 -5.58
C LEU A 311 7.44 9.45 -6.39
N LYS A 312 7.65 10.75 -6.40
CA LYS A 312 6.80 11.71 -7.13
C LYS A 312 6.71 11.35 -8.59
N LYS A 313 5.53 11.57 -9.18
CA LYS A 313 5.32 11.47 -10.62
C LYS A 313 6.06 12.60 -11.32
N VAL A 314 6.85 12.28 -12.34
CA VAL A 314 7.51 13.28 -13.17
C VAL A 314 6.51 13.82 -14.20
N VAL A 315 6.40 15.13 -14.30
CA VAL A 315 5.54 15.78 -15.29
C VAL A 315 6.39 16.63 -16.22
N HIS A 316 6.07 16.54 -17.49
CA HIS A 316 6.68 17.38 -18.52
C HIS A 316 5.74 18.57 -18.76
N THR A 317 6.24 19.78 -18.67
CA THR A 317 5.58 20.95 -19.26
C THR A 317 5.75 20.83 -20.77
N LEU A 318 4.64 20.64 -21.48
CA LEU A 318 4.60 20.84 -22.91
C LEU A 318 4.60 22.32 -23.21
#